data_b1d520948c6abca65e1118b4f50a1bf2
#
_entry.id   b1d520948c6abca65e1118b4f50a1bf2
#
_cell.length_a   1.000
_cell.length_b   1.000
_cell.length_c   1.000
_cell.angle_alpha   90.00
_cell.angle_beta   90.00
_cell.angle_gamma   90.00
#
_symmetry.space_group_name_H-M   'P 1'
#
loop_
_entity.id
_entity.type
_entity.pdbx_description
1 polymer ?
#
loop_
_entity_poly.entity_id
_entity_poly.type
_entity_poly.pdbx_seq_one_letter_code
_entity_poly.pdbx_strand_id
1 'polypeptide(L)'
;DLENVELLRNALRYVMQRHPFEIDAFVLLPDYLHCIWTLPKADSDFSMRWRLVKSDFSRDCKNRHQAIISPSRGKKKEQAVWQRRFWEHMIRDETDFIKHVEYIHYNPVKHGLVKAPKDWEYSSFHRYVRNGIYDEMWGVGQEISFEAHIGNE
;
A
#
# COMPACT_ATOMS: atom_id res chain seq x y z
N ASP A 1 -3.37 -10.39 -8.56
CA ASP A 1 -4.72 -10.90 -8.62
C ASP A 1 -5.73 -9.81 -8.28
N LEU A 2 -6.63 -9.49 -9.23
CA LEU A 2 -7.64 -8.44 -9.11
C LEU A 2 -8.58 -8.66 -7.92
N GLU A 3 -8.89 -9.90 -7.63
CA GLU A 3 -9.76 -10.26 -6.52
C GLU A 3 -9.14 -9.90 -5.17
N ASN A 4 -7.85 -10.11 -5.02
CA ASN A 4 -7.14 -9.74 -3.79
C ASN A 4 -7.04 -8.22 -3.62
N VAL A 5 -6.94 -7.48 -4.72
CA VAL A 5 -6.98 -6.00 -4.67
C VAL A 5 -8.32 -5.51 -4.12
N GLU A 6 -9.43 -6.08 -4.59
CA GLU A 6 -10.76 -5.71 -4.09
C GLU A 6 -10.95 -6.08 -2.62
N LEU A 7 -10.46 -7.25 -2.20
CA LEU A 7 -10.51 -7.64 -0.79
C LEU A 7 -9.73 -6.68 0.10
N LEU A 8 -8.55 -6.25 -0.34
CA LEU A 8 -7.76 -5.27 0.40
C LEU A 8 -8.47 -3.91 0.48
N ARG A 9 -9.05 -3.45 -0.62
CA ARG A 9 -9.84 -2.21 -0.63
C ARG A 9 -11.01 -2.27 0.35
N ASN A 10 -11.72 -3.39 0.37
CA ASN A 10 -12.85 -3.59 1.26
C ASN A 10 -12.41 -3.60 2.73
N ALA A 11 -11.30 -4.26 3.04
CA ALA A 11 -10.73 -4.27 4.39
C ALA A 11 -10.33 -2.86 4.85
N LEU A 12 -9.69 -2.09 3.98
CA LEU A 12 -9.33 -0.69 4.27
C LEU A 12 -10.57 0.16 4.53
N ARG A 13 -11.58 0.08 3.67
CA ARG A 13 -12.83 0.83 3.84
C ARG A 13 -13.54 0.47 5.16
N TYR A 14 -13.59 -0.81 5.48
CA TYR A 14 -14.23 -1.31 6.69
C TYR A 14 -13.58 -0.74 7.94
N VAL A 15 -12.24 -0.76 7.99
CA VAL A 15 -11.49 -0.23 9.13
C VAL A 15 -11.60 1.29 9.20
N MET A 16 -11.53 1.99 8.05
CA MET A 16 -11.65 3.45 8.00
C MET A 16 -13.00 3.96 8.50
N GLN A 17 -14.07 3.18 8.31
CA GLN A 17 -15.40 3.53 8.84
C GLN A 17 -15.48 3.47 10.36
N ARG A 18 -14.74 2.55 10.98
CA ARG A 18 -14.77 2.33 12.43
C ARG A 18 -13.68 3.09 13.17
N HIS A 19 -12.52 3.22 12.52
CA HIS A 19 -11.32 3.87 13.07
C HIS A 19 -10.78 4.82 12.01
N PRO A 20 -11.35 6.03 11.87
CA PRO A 20 -11.03 6.93 10.77
C PRO A 20 -9.54 7.23 10.61
N PHE A 21 -9.08 7.23 9.38
CA PHE A 21 -7.79 7.73 8.95
C PHE A 21 -7.86 8.04 7.46
N GLU A 22 -6.90 8.80 6.97
CA GLU A 22 -6.79 9.12 5.55
C GLU A 22 -5.59 8.40 4.95
N ILE A 23 -5.72 7.97 3.69
CA ILE A 23 -4.62 7.42 2.90
C ILE A 23 -4.15 8.53 1.97
N ASP A 24 -3.01 9.14 2.31
CA ASP A 24 -2.46 10.26 1.55
C ASP A 24 -1.79 9.81 0.26
N ALA A 25 -1.11 8.67 0.31
CA ALA A 25 -0.47 8.07 -0.86
C ALA A 25 -0.37 6.56 -0.66
N PHE A 26 -0.42 5.82 -1.77
CA PHE A 26 -0.21 4.39 -1.75
C PHE A 26 0.31 3.86 -3.09
N VAL A 27 0.95 2.72 -3.03
CA VAL A 27 1.21 1.85 -4.18
C VAL A 27 1.09 0.39 -3.73
N LEU A 28 0.36 -0.39 -4.48
CA LEU A 28 0.23 -1.83 -4.25
C LEU A 28 1.05 -2.57 -5.29
N LEU A 29 2.10 -3.22 -4.85
CA LEU A 29 2.96 -4.09 -5.65
C LEU A 29 2.59 -5.55 -5.42
N PRO A 30 3.07 -6.50 -6.25
CA PRO A 30 2.76 -7.91 -6.05
C PRO A 30 3.10 -8.44 -4.65
N ASP A 31 4.19 -7.94 -4.05
CA ASP A 31 4.71 -8.43 -2.77
C ASP A 31 4.62 -7.40 -1.64
N TYR A 32 4.33 -6.14 -1.95
CA TYR A 32 4.40 -5.04 -0.98
C TYR A 32 3.25 -4.07 -1.15
N LEU A 33 2.85 -3.49 -0.03
CA LEU A 33 2.00 -2.29 0.00
C LEU A 33 2.79 -1.19 0.71
N HIS A 34 3.00 -0.07 0.02
CA HIS A 34 3.54 1.14 0.62
C HIS A 34 2.45 2.19 0.69
N CYS A 35 2.27 2.80 1.83
CA CYS A 35 1.28 3.86 1.98
C CYS A 35 1.67 4.86 3.06
N ILE A 36 1.09 6.04 2.95
CA ILE A 36 1.17 7.09 3.95
C ILE A 36 -0.23 7.32 4.48
N TRP A 37 -0.38 7.27 5.81
CA TRP A 37 -1.63 7.49 6.50
C TRP A 37 -1.56 8.77 7.34
N THR A 38 -2.66 9.51 7.38
CA THR A 38 -2.88 10.57 8.35
C THR A 38 -3.98 10.12 9.31
N LEU A 39 -3.64 10.04 10.60
CA LEU A 39 -4.57 9.69 11.64
C LEU A 39 -5.23 10.95 12.21
N PRO A 40 -6.41 10.81 12.86
CA PRO A 40 -7.04 11.94 13.54
C PRO A 40 -6.10 12.59 14.54
N LYS A 41 -6.32 13.88 14.81
CA LYS A 41 -5.54 14.65 15.79
C LYS A 41 -5.54 13.95 17.15
N ALA A 42 -4.35 13.85 17.76
CA ALA A 42 -4.13 13.19 19.06
C ALA A 42 -4.31 11.65 19.05
N ASP A 43 -4.45 11.04 17.87
CA ASP A 43 -4.48 9.59 17.72
C ASP A 43 -3.22 9.16 16.98
N SER A 44 -2.50 8.19 17.53
CA SER A 44 -1.28 7.64 16.94
C SER A 44 -1.34 6.11 16.76
N ASP A 45 -2.52 5.53 16.92
CA ASP A 45 -2.66 4.07 16.93
C ASP A 45 -2.81 3.50 15.50
N PHE A 46 -1.76 3.65 14.70
CA PHE A 46 -1.69 3.04 13.38
C PHE A 46 -1.56 1.50 13.46
N SER A 47 -0.90 0.98 14.49
CA SER A 47 -0.69 -0.46 14.67
C SER A 47 -1.99 -1.23 14.81
N MET A 48 -2.93 -0.73 15.59
CA MET A 48 -4.27 -1.31 15.74
C MET A 48 -5.00 -1.33 14.41
N ARG A 49 -5.01 -0.21 13.70
CA ARG A 49 -5.68 -0.09 12.40
C ARG A 49 -5.09 -1.06 11.38
N TRP A 50 -3.77 -1.12 11.31
CA TRP A 50 -3.08 -2.02 10.39
C TRP A 50 -3.35 -3.49 10.71
N ARG A 51 -3.36 -3.85 11.99
CA ARG A 51 -3.71 -5.20 12.45
C ARG A 51 -5.12 -5.57 12.02
N LEU A 52 -6.08 -4.65 12.15
CA LEU A 52 -7.48 -4.88 11.74
C LEU A 52 -7.60 -5.05 10.23
N VAL A 53 -6.90 -4.26 9.44
CA VAL A 53 -6.88 -4.40 7.98
C VAL A 53 -6.35 -5.77 7.58
N LYS A 54 -5.22 -6.18 8.15
CA LYS A 54 -4.63 -7.50 7.89
C LYS A 54 -5.56 -8.63 8.28
N SER A 55 -6.20 -8.52 9.43
CA SER A 55 -7.12 -9.53 9.94
C SER A 55 -8.34 -9.69 9.03
N ASP A 56 -8.97 -8.59 8.65
CA ASP A 56 -10.12 -8.60 7.74
C ASP A 56 -9.76 -9.18 6.38
N PHE A 57 -8.68 -8.71 5.80
CA PHE A 57 -8.20 -9.22 4.51
C PHE A 57 -7.92 -10.72 4.56
N SER A 58 -7.21 -11.18 5.58
CA SER A 58 -6.86 -12.60 5.73
C SER A 58 -8.09 -13.47 5.90
N ARG A 59 -9.08 -13.01 6.67
CA ARG A 59 -10.35 -13.71 6.86
C ARG A 59 -11.10 -13.84 5.54
N ASP A 60 -11.20 -12.78 4.77
CA ASP A 60 -11.91 -12.78 3.50
C ASP A 60 -11.21 -13.64 2.46
N CYS A 61 -9.87 -13.59 2.41
CA CYS A 61 -9.08 -14.49 1.58
C CYS A 61 -9.31 -15.95 1.96
N LYS A 62 -9.35 -16.26 3.26
CA LYS A 62 -9.61 -17.60 3.77
C LYS A 62 -10.99 -18.09 3.36
N ASN A 63 -12.02 -17.29 3.55
CA ASN A 63 -13.39 -17.63 3.20
C ASN A 63 -13.53 -17.93 1.70
N ARG A 64 -12.86 -17.15 0.87
CA ARG A 64 -12.84 -17.38 -0.58
C ARG A 64 -12.10 -18.65 -0.96
N HIS A 65 -10.95 -18.91 -0.36
CA HIS A 65 -10.17 -20.13 -0.63
C HIS A 65 -10.82 -21.39 -0.11
N GLN A 66 -11.55 -21.34 0.99
CA GLN A 66 -12.31 -22.49 1.51
C GLN A 66 -13.45 -22.91 0.60
N ALA A 67 -13.98 -22.00 -0.21
CA ALA A 67 -14.98 -22.33 -1.23
C ALA A 67 -14.40 -23.09 -2.44
N ILE A 68 -13.06 -23.09 -2.60
CA ILE A 68 -12.37 -23.60 -3.80
C ILE A 68 -11.43 -24.77 -3.48
N ILE A 69 -10.92 -24.94 -2.25
CA ILE A 69 -9.87 -25.88 -1.89
C ILE A 69 -10.30 -26.76 -0.70
N SER A 70 -9.94 -28.06 -0.76
CA SER A 70 -10.21 -29.01 0.32
C SER A 70 -9.53 -28.59 1.66
N PRO A 71 -10.14 -28.92 2.82
CA PRO A 71 -9.70 -28.44 4.13
C PRO A 71 -8.24 -28.74 4.50
N SER A 72 -7.64 -29.77 3.92
CA SER A 72 -6.27 -30.19 4.24
C SER A 72 -5.18 -29.30 3.62
N ARG A 73 -5.51 -28.54 2.59
CA ARG A 73 -4.55 -27.64 1.92
C ARG A 73 -4.61 -26.20 2.42
N GLY A 74 -5.70 -25.82 3.08
CA GLY A 74 -5.93 -24.46 3.57
C GLY A 74 -4.98 -24.03 4.69
N LYS A 75 -4.69 -24.94 5.62
CA LYS A 75 -3.92 -24.61 6.84
C LYS A 75 -2.46 -24.20 6.60
N LYS A 76 -1.83 -24.67 5.53
CA LYS A 76 -0.42 -24.34 5.23
C LYS A 76 -0.23 -23.05 4.42
N LYS A 77 -1.24 -22.58 3.69
CA LYS A 77 -1.16 -21.36 2.87
C LYS A 77 -1.61 -20.10 3.59
N GLU A 78 -2.39 -20.23 4.65
CA GLU A 78 -2.93 -19.10 5.40
C GLU A 78 -1.87 -18.27 6.13
N GLN A 79 -0.71 -18.85 6.42
CA GLN A 79 0.38 -18.17 7.13
C GLN A 79 1.26 -17.31 6.24
N ALA A 80 1.08 -17.34 4.91
CA ALA A 80 1.99 -16.71 3.95
C ALA A 80 1.43 -15.44 3.29
N VAL A 81 0.21 -14.99 3.64
CA VAL A 81 -0.43 -13.84 2.99
C VAL A 81 0.26 -12.53 3.36
N TRP A 82 0.80 -12.45 4.59
CA TRP A 82 1.45 -11.23 5.08
C TRP A 82 2.84 -11.53 5.62
N GLN A 83 3.78 -10.62 5.31
CA GLN A 83 5.08 -10.66 5.98
C GLN A 83 4.92 -10.29 7.46
N ARG A 84 5.68 -10.96 8.32
CA ARG A 84 5.65 -10.71 9.77
C ARG A 84 6.19 -9.34 10.15
N ARG A 85 7.01 -8.75 9.31
CA ARG A 85 7.63 -7.46 9.56
C ARG A 85 7.12 -6.44 8.58
N PHE A 86 6.83 -5.26 9.06
CA PHE A 86 6.62 -4.08 8.26
C PHE A 86 7.57 -2.98 8.74
N TRP A 87 8.01 -2.17 7.79
CA TRP A 87 8.80 -1.00 8.09
C TRP A 87 7.85 0.18 8.25
N GLU A 88 8.10 1.01 9.27
CA GLU A 88 7.31 2.20 9.52
C GLU A 88 8.21 3.42 9.67
N HIS A 89 7.70 4.57 9.28
CA HIS A 89 8.38 5.84 9.40
C HIS A 89 7.37 6.92 9.72
N MET A 90 7.64 7.70 10.77
CA MET A 90 6.83 8.87 11.07
C MET A 90 7.30 10.04 10.19
N ILE A 91 6.37 10.58 9.37
CA ILE A 91 6.64 11.75 8.56
C ILE A 91 6.85 12.96 9.48
N ARG A 92 8.01 13.64 9.35
CA ARG A 92 8.45 14.68 10.26
C ARG A 92 8.06 16.08 9.82
N ASP A 93 8.06 16.33 8.51
CA ASP A 93 7.80 17.64 7.92
C ASP A 93 7.34 17.49 6.46
N GLU A 94 7.07 18.62 5.81
CA GLU A 94 6.61 18.63 4.43
C GLU A 94 7.64 18.06 3.45
N THR A 95 8.91 18.36 3.65
CA THR A 95 9.98 17.83 2.80
C THR A 95 10.07 16.31 2.90
N ASP A 96 10.00 15.77 4.11
CA ASP A 96 9.95 14.33 4.38
C ASP A 96 8.73 13.69 3.71
N PHE A 97 7.58 14.33 3.82
CA PHE A 97 6.33 13.89 3.19
C PHE A 97 6.48 13.79 1.66
N ILE A 98 6.97 14.84 1.02
CA ILE A 98 7.14 14.90 -0.44
C ILE A 98 8.08 13.80 -0.92
N LYS A 99 9.20 13.60 -0.23
CA LYS A 99 10.17 12.55 -0.58
C LYS A 99 9.57 11.16 -0.50
N HIS A 100 8.77 10.88 0.53
CA HIS A 100 8.12 9.58 0.67
C HIS A 100 7.00 9.38 -0.35
N VAL A 101 6.24 10.42 -0.67
CA VAL A 101 5.23 10.38 -1.72
C VAL A 101 5.88 10.05 -3.07
N GLU A 102 6.95 10.73 -3.42
CA GLU A 102 7.68 10.47 -4.66
C GLU A 102 8.25 9.05 -4.70
N TYR A 103 8.82 8.59 -3.60
CA TYR A 103 9.32 7.22 -3.48
C TYR A 103 8.21 6.20 -3.73
N ILE A 104 7.05 6.39 -3.12
CA ILE A 104 5.89 5.51 -3.30
C ILE A 104 5.48 5.48 -4.77
N HIS A 105 5.37 6.62 -5.42
CA HIS A 105 4.89 6.69 -6.80
C HIS A 105 5.92 6.19 -7.82
N TYR A 106 7.20 6.29 -7.51
CA TYR A 106 8.27 5.77 -8.37
C TYR A 106 8.57 4.29 -8.14
N ASN A 107 8.05 3.70 -7.08
CA ASN A 107 8.37 2.36 -6.64
C ASN A 107 8.19 1.27 -7.71
N PRO A 108 7.10 1.26 -8.53
CA PRO A 108 6.95 0.27 -9.59
C PRO A 108 8.06 0.33 -10.64
N VAL A 109 8.59 1.51 -10.93
CA VAL A 109 9.71 1.69 -11.84
C VAL A 109 11.01 1.21 -11.19
N LYS A 110 11.22 1.57 -9.93
CA LYS A 110 12.39 1.14 -9.15
C LYS A 110 12.53 -0.39 -9.12
N HIS A 111 11.42 -1.11 -8.99
CA HIS A 111 11.40 -2.57 -8.99
C HIS A 111 11.34 -3.19 -10.39
N GLY A 112 11.43 -2.40 -11.44
CA GLY A 112 11.47 -2.89 -12.81
C GLY A 112 10.15 -3.46 -13.34
N LEU A 113 9.04 -3.16 -12.68
CA LEU A 113 7.72 -3.67 -13.07
C LEU A 113 7.14 -2.92 -14.28
N VAL A 114 7.41 -1.63 -14.38
CA VAL A 114 7.00 -0.76 -15.48
C VAL A 114 8.12 0.24 -15.78
N LYS A 115 8.03 0.91 -16.91
CA LYS A 115 9.01 1.93 -17.33
C LYS A 115 8.68 3.32 -16.81
N ALA A 116 7.42 3.57 -16.46
CA ALA A 116 6.95 4.87 -15.99
C ALA A 116 5.88 4.71 -14.91
N PRO A 117 5.79 5.64 -13.93
CA PRO A 117 4.75 5.58 -12.90
C PRO A 117 3.33 5.55 -13.45
N LYS A 118 3.07 6.23 -14.56
CA LYS A 118 1.76 6.25 -15.22
C LYS A 118 1.28 4.88 -15.68
N ASP A 119 2.18 3.94 -15.88
CA ASP A 119 1.87 2.60 -16.40
C ASP A 119 1.49 1.60 -15.31
N TRP A 120 1.56 1.98 -14.04
CA TRP A 120 1.16 1.14 -12.92
C TRP A 120 -0.21 1.53 -12.39
N GLU A 121 -1.17 0.61 -12.48
CA GLU A 121 -2.58 0.88 -12.17
C GLU A 121 -2.85 1.11 -10.67
N TYR A 122 -2.23 0.31 -9.80
CA TYR A 122 -2.56 0.28 -8.37
C TYR A 122 -1.71 1.26 -7.57
N SER A 123 -1.90 2.54 -7.86
CA SER A 123 -1.13 3.63 -7.27
C SER A 123 -1.96 4.88 -7.15
N SER A 124 -1.74 5.66 -6.10
CA SER A 124 -2.32 6.99 -5.95
C SER A 124 -1.70 8.02 -6.91
N PHE A 125 -0.68 7.66 -7.69
CA PHE A 125 -0.08 8.53 -8.70
C PHE A 125 -1.12 9.17 -9.62
N HIS A 126 -2.09 8.40 -10.08
CA HIS A 126 -3.14 8.88 -10.99
C HIS A 126 -4.02 9.96 -10.35
N ARG A 127 -4.31 9.84 -9.08
CA ARG A 127 -5.05 10.86 -8.33
C ARG A 127 -4.24 12.17 -8.24
N TYR A 128 -2.94 12.06 -8.01
CA TYR A 128 -2.03 13.22 -7.94
C TYR A 128 -1.92 13.92 -9.29
N VAL A 129 -1.92 13.19 -10.39
CA VAL A 129 -1.99 13.76 -11.73
C VAL A 129 -3.31 14.51 -11.95
N ARG A 130 -4.43 13.89 -11.59
CA ARG A 130 -5.76 14.54 -11.71
C ARG A 130 -5.87 15.82 -10.88
N ASN A 131 -5.20 15.86 -9.75
CA ASN A 131 -5.18 17.01 -8.84
C ASN A 131 -4.11 18.06 -9.23
N GLY A 132 -3.39 17.86 -10.33
CA GLY A 132 -2.41 18.80 -10.83
C GLY A 132 -1.09 18.84 -10.05
N ILE A 133 -0.82 17.88 -9.17
CA ILE A 133 0.42 17.83 -8.38
C ILE A 133 1.58 17.31 -9.22
N TYR A 134 1.32 16.33 -10.06
CA TYR A 134 2.29 15.81 -11.03
C TYR A 134 1.82 16.07 -12.46
N ASP A 135 2.78 16.28 -13.36
CA ASP A 135 2.59 16.03 -14.77
C ASP A 135 2.46 14.51 -15.00
N GLU A 136 1.64 14.10 -15.96
CA GLU A 136 1.45 12.69 -16.30
C GLU A 136 2.77 11.99 -16.67
N MET A 137 3.70 12.74 -17.26
CA MET A 137 5.01 12.25 -17.71
C MET A 137 6.07 12.22 -16.60
N TRP A 138 5.70 12.55 -15.37
CA TRP A 138 6.64 12.52 -14.24
C TRP A 138 7.29 11.14 -14.10
N GLY A 139 8.62 11.15 -13.96
CA GLY A 139 9.40 9.91 -13.82
C GLY A 139 9.62 9.13 -15.11
N VAL A 140 9.19 9.66 -16.25
CA VAL A 140 9.42 9.05 -17.56
C VAL A 140 10.82 9.42 -18.07
N GLY A 141 11.61 8.39 -18.41
CA GLY A 141 12.93 8.60 -19.02
C GLY A 141 14.00 9.16 -18.07
N GLN A 142 13.70 9.23 -16.79
CA GLN A 142 14.64 9.69 -15.76
C GLN A 142 14.82 8.60 -14.70
N GLU A 143 16.07 8.37 -14.32
CA GLU A 143 16.36 7.54 -13.16
C GLU A 143 16.34 8.43 -11.92
N ILE A 144 15.39 8.18 -11.01
CA ILE A 144 15.26 8.93 -9.77
C ILE A 144 15.87 8.11 -8.65
N SER A 145 16.83 8.72 -7.94
CA SER A 145 17.50 8.13 -6.77
C SER A 145 16.90 8.69 -5.49
N PHE A 146 16.81 7.84 -4.47
CA PHE A 146 16.33 8.23 -3.15
C PHE A 146 17.42 7.96 -2.10
N GLU A 147 17.43 8.79 -1.05
CA GLU A 147 18.33 8.60 0.07
C GLU A 147 18.07 7.25 0.77
N ALA A 148 19.13 6.63 1.31
CA ALA A 148 19.05 5.27 1.86
C ALA A 148 18.05 5.09 3.00
N HIS A 149 17.69 6.16 3.72
CA HIS A 149 16.72 6.10 4.80
C HIS A 149 15.27 6.17 4.35
N ILE A 150 15.04 6.43 3.05
CA ILE A 150 13.71 6.46 2.46
C ILE A 150 13.41 5.08 1.88
N GLY A 151 12.37 4.44 2.39
CA GLY A 151 11.93 3.16 1.88
C GLY A 151 12.88 2.00 2.14
N ASN A 152 13.25 1.82 3.37
CA ASN A 152 14.10 0.71 3.80
C ASN A 152 13.30 -0.59 3.73
N GLU A 153 13.46 -1.31 2.65
CA GLU A 153 12.79 -2.60 2.40
C GLU A 153 13.61 -3.78 2.93
#